data_9ce6b253035c4617b207d4645da64e83
#
_entry.id   9ce6b253035c4617b207d4645da64e83
#
_cell.length_a   1.000
_cell.length_b   1.000
_cell.length_c   1.000
_cell.angle_alpha   90.00
_cell.angle_beta   90.00
_cell.angle_gamma   90.00
#
_symmetry.space_group_name_H-M   'P 1'
#
loop_
_entity.id
_entity.type
_entity.pdbx_description
1 polymer ?
#
loop_
_entity_poly.entity_id
_entity_poly.type
_entity_poly.pdbx_seq_one_letter_code
_entity_poly.pdbx_strand_id
1 'polypeptide(L)'
;DLGKRAAEFLVEGMPPGDLTSIDREFLTENLDLALKARSEFPWCAQLSEELFFNDVLPYASLDETRERWRPEFYNKCRAIVAKASTATEAVQAINSKIFNLINVHYNTGRKQPNQSPAESIAQGRATCTGLSIILVDACRSVGIASRVAGTPLWTNNRGNHTWSEIWDGDWHFTGSDEYNAGGLNRGWFVGAAAKADKSNWEHSIYATSWKKTGTRFPMVWNIDAKQVSALNVTDRYTGKSNRGNVEDDVLVRVLEGRGGKRLEVQAELLDSKNKVLASRKTKAGRADLNDITGFTCNPNTPLWLRFTKGDKVKQIPIRRSKGGEVTVDVQWDELPEQVEIEKSQLAAVTAWLAAPSNVRPDTLPGDWTKGDLSKADAKKAIELLWADHCKRLAKQRAAEIEAKSIQLGDKKLRYLEKVFGDAPEGGRSLWISMHGGGGAPTQVNDSQWKNQIKLYQPAEGIYVAPRAPTDTWNLWHQSHIDGLFDRLIENYVATRGVNPNRVYLMGYSAGGD
;
A
#
# COMPACT_ATOMS: atom_id res chain seq x y z
N ASP A 1 16.23 16.76 -44.12
CA ASP A 1 17.30 16.59 -43.11
C ASP A 1 16.73 16.04 -41.81
N LEU A 2 17.30 14.95 -41.33
CA LEU A 2 16.88 14.25 -40.12
C LEU A 2 17.02 15.18 -38.90
N GLY A 3 18.14 15.90 -38.79
CA GLY A 3 18.39 16.80 -37.65
C GLY A 3 17.35 17.92 -37.54
N LYS A 4 16.93 18.48 -38.68
CA LYS A 4 15.88 19.52 -38.70
C LYS A 4 14.54 18.96 -38.19
N ARG A 5 14.10 17.80 -38.70
CA ARG A 5 12.85 17.17 -38.26
C ARG A 5 12.90 16.76 -36.79
N ALA A 6 14.04 16.26 -36.32
CA ALA A 6 14.26 15.93 -34.90
C ALA A 6 14.16 17.17 -34.01
N ALA A 7 14.76 18.30 -34.41
CA ALA A 7 14.66 19.55 -33.68
C ALA A 7 13.22 20.09 -33.64
N GLU A 8 12.51 20.07 -34.76
CA GLU A 8 11.10 20.48 -34.84
C GLU A 8 10.24 19.63 -33.91
N PHE A 9 10.37 18.30 -33.96
CA PHE A 9 9.65 17.36 -33.08
C PHE A 9 9.94 17.62 -31.60
N LEU A 10 11.22 17.87 -31.26
CA LEU A 10 11.61 18.14 -29.86
C LEU A 10 10.92 19.39 -29.33
N VAL A 11 10.91 20.48 -30.11
CA VAL A 11 10.29 21.78 -29.75
C VAL A 11 8.77 21.64 -29.67
N GLU A 12 8.11 20.95 -30.61
CA GLU A 12 6.65 20.74 -30.59
C GLU A 12 6.17 19.99 -29.34
N GLY A 13 6.98 19.04 -28.84
CA GLY A 13 6.67 18.25 -27.64
C GLY A 13 6.97 18.99 -26.33
N MET A 14 7.77 20.08 -26.34
CA MET A 14 8.24 20.75 -25.13
C MET A 14 7.09 21.18 -24.21
N PRO A 15 7.24 20.98 -22.90
CA PRO A 15 6.39 21.61 -21.90
C PRO A 15 6.48 23.16 -21.99
N PRO A 16 5.39 23.90 -21.74
CA PRO A 16 5.40 25.37 -21.87
C PRO A 16 6.48 26.07 -21.03
N GLY A 17 6.79 25.55 -19.84
CA GLY A 17 7.86 26.09 -18.99
C GLY A 17 9.26 25.94 -19.59
N ASP A 18 9.50 24.85 -20.30
CA ASP A 18 10.80 24.55 -20.91
C ASP A 18 11.10 25.50 -22.08
N LEU A 19 10.07 25.97 -22.80
CA LEU A 19 10.21 26.94 -23.89
C LEU A 19 10.86 28.28 -23.47
N THR A 20 10.75 28.60 -22.19
CA THR A 20 11.28 29.86 -21.62
C THR A 20 12.52 29.67 -20.76
N SER A 21 12.79 28.44 -20.30
CA SER A 21 13.87 28.14 -19.35
C SER A 21 15.07 27.41 -19.97
N ILE A 22 14.87 26.74 -21.11
CA ILE A 22 15.93 25.95 -21.77
C ILE A 22 16.53 26.79 -22.91
N ASP A 23 17.86 26.91 -22.91
CA ASP A 23 18.59 27.64 -23.94
C ASP A 23 18.85 26.77 -25.19
N ARG A 24 19.24 27.47 -26.27
CA ARG A 24 19.55 26.86 -27.57
C ARG A 24 20.74 25.90 -27.48
N GLU A 25 21.73 26.21 -26.65
CA GLU A 25 22.93 25.39 -26.51
C GLU A 25 22.60 24.02 -25.90
N PHE A 26 21.75 24.01 -24.87
CA PHE A 26 21.21 22.77 -24.27
C PHE A 26 20.54 21.88 -25.32
N LEU A 27 19.62 22.47 -26.11
CA LEU A 27 18.89 21.71 -27.12
C LEU A 27 19.80 21.20 -28.23
N THR A 28 20.78 22.01 -28.66
CA THR A 28 21.74 21.60 -29.66
C THR A 28 22.62 20.46 -29.17
N GLU A 29 23.18 20.57 -27.97
CA GLU A 29 23.99 19.50 -27.37
C GLU A 29 23.20 18.18 -27.22
N ASN A 30 21.95 18.27 -26.76
CA ASN A 30 21.09 17.11 -26.62
C ASN A 30 20.81 16.44 -27.99
N LEU A 31 20.50 17.24 -29.01
CA LEU A 31 20.23 16.79 -30.36
C LEU A 31 21.49 16.13 -30.99
N ASP A 32 22.63 16.79 -30.92
CA ASP A 32 23.88 16.32 -31.51
C ASP A 32 24.31 14.98 -30.92
N LEU A 33 24.20 14.83 -29.59
CA LEU A 33 24.52 13.57 -28.92
C LEU A 33 23.51 12.46 -29.22
N ALA A 34 22.23 12.78 -29.38
CA ALA A 34 21.24 11.80 -29.80
C ALA A 34 21.47 11.32 -31.24
N LEU A 35 21.79 12.22 -32.17
CA LEU A 35 22.15 11.89 -33.56
C LEU A 35 23.46 11.10 -33.61
N LYS A 36 24.44 11.46 -32.80
CA LYS A 36 25.67 10.69 -32.64
C LYS A 36 25.39 9.27 -32.18
N ALA A 37 24.56 9.08 -31.15
CA ALA A 37 24.15 7.75 -30.69
C ALA A 37 23.46 6.96 -31.80
N ARG A 38 22.62 7.61 -32.64
CA ARG A 38 21.98 6.98 -33.78
C ARG A 38 22.97 6.46 -34.83
N SER A 39 24.07 7.18 -35.06
CA SER A 39 25.10 6.77 -35.99
C SER A 39 26.08 5.71 -35.44
N GLU A 40 26.25 5.68 -34.11
CA GLU A 40 27.27 4.83 -33.48
C GLU A 40 26.73 3.46 -33.05
N PHE A 41 25.47 3.39 -32.59
CA PHE A 41 24.91 2.16 -32.02
C PHE A 41 23.95 1.45 -32.99
N PRO A 42 24.18 0.14 -33.32
CA PRO A 42 23.38 -0.58 -34.33
C PRO A 42 21.90 -0.67 -33.95
N TRP A 43 21.56 -0.85 -32.67
CA TRP A 43 20.17 -0.87 -32.22
C TRP A 43 19.45 0.48 -32.40
N CYS A 44 20.17 1.61 -32.33
CA CYS A 44 19.61 2.94 -32.59
C CYS A 44 19.46 3.20 -34.10
N ALA A 45 20.42 2.80 -34.89
CA ALA A 45 20.40 3.00 -36.35
C ALA A 45 19.18 2.31 -37.02
N GLN A 46 18.71 1.21 -36.44
CA GLN A 46 17.57 0.42 -36.95
C GLN A 46 16.20 0.96 -36.52
N LEU A 47 16.14 1.91 -35.58
CA LEU A 47 14.86 2.48 -35.11
C LEU A 47 14.16 3.26 -36.23
N SER A 48 12.83 3.20 -36.26
CA SER A 48 12.05 4.15 -37.04
C SER A 48 12.30 5.60 -36.54
N GLU A 49 12.05 6.58 -37.39
CA GLU A 49 12.17 7.99 -36.95
C GLU A 49 11.22 8.29 -35.79
N GLU A 50 10.01 7.73 -35.80
CA GLU A 50 9.03 7.93 -34.73
C GLU A 50 9.55 7.44 -33.38
N LEU A 51 10.10 6.24 -33.30
CA LEU A 51 10.70 5.71 -32.07
C LEU A 51 11.92 6.50 -31.62
N PHE A 52 12.79 6.86 -32.58
CA PHE A 52 13.96 7.68 -32.27
C PHE A 52 13.57 9.05 -31.71
N PHE A 53 12.61 9.72 -32.35
CA PHE A 53 12.17 11.05 -31.91
C PHE A 53 11.43 11.00 -30.58
N ASN A 54 10.57 10.01 -30.37
CA ASN A 54 9.74 9.95 -29.15
C ASN A 54 10.47 9.38 -27.93
N ASP A 55 11.38 8.40 -28.12
CA ASP A 55 11.86 7.55 -27.04
C ASP A 55 13.40 7.55 -26.87
N VAL A 56 14.16 8.23 -27.76
CA VAL A 56 15.62 8.44 -27.64
C VAL A 56 15.96 9.93 -27.51
N LEU A 57 15.39 10.77 -28.37
CA LEU A 57 15.72 12.19 -28.50
C LEU A 57 15.36 13.04 -27.27
N PRO A 58 14.25 12.82 -26.54
CA PRO A 58 13.84 13.67 -25.45
C PRO A 58 14.89 13.83 -24.36
N TYR A 59 15.01 15.05 -23.85
CA TYR A 59 15.93 15.42 -22.77
C TYR A 59 15.34 15.23 -21.37
N ALA A 60 14.08 14.87 -21.28
CA ALA A 60 13.35 14.64 -20.02
C ALA A 60 12.38 13.46 -20.15
N SER A 61 11.99 12.91 -19.03
CA SER A 61 11.07 11.77 -18.93
C SER A 61 9.73 12.16 -18.31
N LEU A 62 9.74 12.99 -17.25
CA LEU A 62 8.59 13.45 -16.48
C LEU A 62 8.69 14.97 -16.25
N ASP A 63 8.50 15.38 -14.98
CA ASP A 63 8.59 16.78 -14.53
C ASP A 63 9.83 17.04 -13.65
N GLU A 64 10.86 16.18 -13.78
CA GLU A 64 12.13 16.35 -13.10
C GLU A 64 12.87 17.63 -13.50
N THR A 65 13.77 18.11 -12.66
CA THR A 65 14.64 19.24 -12.95
C THR A 65 15.40 19.01 -14.24
N ARG A 66 15.36 19.99 -15.17
CA ARG A 66 16.05 19.92 -16.46
C ARG A 66 17.55 20.10 -16.27
N GLU A 67 18.35 19.17 -16.80
CA GLU A 67 19.80 19.19 -16.68
C GLU A 67 20.49 18.54 -17.88
N ARG A 68 21.76 18.83 -18.07
CA ARG A 68 22.59 18.30 -19.18
C ARG A 68 23.17 16.93 -18.82
N TRP A 69 22.29 15.93 -18.59
CA TRP A 69 22.69 14.56 -18.20
C TRP A 69 23.34 13.77 -19.33
N ARG A 70 22.99 14.04 -20.61
CA ARG A 70 23.35 13.20 -21.74
C ARG A 70 24.85 13.03 -21.97
N PRO A 71 25.72 14.08 -21.91
CA PRO A 71 27.16 13.94 -22.08
C PRO A 71 27.78 12.99 -21.04
N GLU A 72 27.40 13.13 -19.80
CA GLU A 72 27.95 12.31 -18.70
C GLU A 72 27.53 10.86 -18.84
N PHE A 73 26.24 10.58 -19.06
CA PHE A 73 25.74 9.23 -19.25
C PHE A 73 26.27 8.59 -20.53
N TYR A 74 26.40 9.34 -21.62
CA TYR A 74 27.04 8.82 -22.84
C TYR A 74 28.44 8.29 -22.55
N ASN A 75 29.28 9.05 -21.87
CA ASN A 75 30.63 8.66 -21.54
C ASN A 75 30.70 7.41 -20.63
N LYS A 76 29.82 7.34 -19.63
CA LYS A 76 29.74 6.19 -18.72
C LYS A 76 29.17 4.94 -19.41
N CYS A 77 28.05 5.09 -20.10
CA CYS A 77 27.30 3.96 -20.66
C CYS A 77 27.96 3.38 -21.90
N ARG A 78 28.64 4.18 -22.74
CA ARG A 78 29.38 3.70 -23.91
C ARG A 78 30.37 2.58 -23.56
N ALA A 79 31.11 2.74 -22.47
CA ALA A 79 32.01 1.70 -22.00
C ALA A 79 31.28 0.45 -21.47
N ILE A 80 30.12 0.66 -20.84
CA ILE A 80 29.32 -0.44 -20.29
C ILE A 80 28.76 -1.32 -21.41
N VAL A 81 28.26 -0.70 -22.50
CA VAL A 81 27.59 -1.40 -23.61
C VAL A 81 28.53 -1.86 -24.73
N ALA A 82 29.84 -1.65 -24.60
CA ALA A 82 30.82 -1.92 -25.68
C ALA A 82 30.81 -3.35 -26.24
N LYS A 83 30.24 -4.31 -25.52
CA LYS A 83 30.13 -5.71 -25.95
C LYS A 83 28.70 -6.12 -26.32
N ALA A 84 27.74 -5.22 -26.22
CA ALA A 84 26.35 -5.50 -26.53
C ALA A 84 26.11 -5.45 -28.04
N SER A 85 25.28 -6.35 -28.51
CA SER A 85 24.85 -6.44 -29.91
C SER A 85 23.40 -6.01 -30.10
N THR A 86 22.60 -6.05 -29.06
CA THR A 86 21.16 -5.70 -29.04
C THR A 86 20.85 -4.67 -27.95
N ALA A 87 19.69 -4.00 -28.06
CA ALA A 87 19.20 -3.11 -27.04
C ALA A 87 18.96 -3.84 -25.71
N THR A 88 18.47 -5.07 -25.75
CA THR A 88 18.29 -5.93 -24.58
C THR A 88 19.60 -6.18 -23.84
N GLU A 89 20.65 -6.59 -24.54
CA GLU A 89 21.97 -6.79 -23.92
C GLU A 89 22.54 -5.50 -23.36
N ALA A 90 22.38 -4.39 -24.07
CA ALA A 90 22.87 -3.09 -23.65
C ALA A 90 22.16 -2.61 -22.37
N VAL A 91 20.82 -2.65 -22.30
CA VAL A 91 20.10 -2.23 -21.08
C VAL A 91 20.38 -3.14 -19.88
N GLN A 92 20.51 -4.45 -20.10
CA GLN A 92 20.88 -5.38 -19.03
C GLN A 92 22.28 -5.05 -18.47
N ALA A 93 23.24 -4.73 -19.34
CA ALA A 93 24.58 -4.29 -18.92
C ALA A 93 24.52 -2.96 -18.15
N ILE A 94 23.71 -1.98 -18.62
CA ILE A 94 23.54 -0.69 -17.94
C ILE A 94 22.90 -0.92 -16.57
N ASN A 95 21.74 -1.58 -16.49
CA ASN A 95 20.99 -1.76 -15.25
C ASN A 95 21.80 -2.53 -14.18
N SER A 96 22.66 -3.45 -14.60
CA SER A 96 23.53 -4.18 -13.66
C SER A 96 24.67 -3.35 -13.06
N LYS A 97 25.05 -2.21 -13.67
CA LYS A 97 26.26 -1.48 -13.30
C LYS A 97 26.07 -0.03 -12.95
N ILE A 98 25.15 0.68 -13.62
CA ILE A 98 25.07 2.14 -13.56
C ILE A 98 24.79 2.64 -12.13
N PHE A 99 23.85 2.02 -11.42
CA PHE A 99 23.44 2.44 -10.09
C PHE A 99 24.58 2.29 -9.05
N ASN A 100 25.39 1.24 -9.17
CA ASN A 100 26.59 1.10 -8.35
C ASN A 100 27.68 2.12 -8.74
N LEU A 101 27.83 2.39 -10.07
CA LEU A 101 28.82 3.33 -10.56
C LEU A 101 28.57 4.78 -10.07
N ILE A 102 27.30 5.18 -10.02
CA ILE A 102 26.89 6.52 -9.54
C ILE A 102 26.50 6.53 -8.06
N ASN A 103 26.58 5.40 -7.38
CA ASN A 103 26.21 5.21 -5.96
C ASN A 103 24.78 5.70 -5.63
N VAL A 104 23.79 5.40 -6.48
CA VAL A 104 22.38 5.74 -6.25
C VAL A 104 21.57 4.46 -6.14
N HIS A 105 20.83 4.31 -5.04
CA HIS A 105 20.00 3.14 -4.79
C HIS A 105 18.65 3.54 -4.20
N TYR A 106 17.70 2.59 -4.22
CA TYR A 106 16.37 2.81 -3.67
C TYR A 106 16.40 3.21 -2.19
N ASN A 107 15.79 4.37 -1.90
CA ASN A 107 15.64 4.86 -0.53
C ASN A 107 14.54 5.92 -0.46
N THR A 108 13.57 5.73 0.44
CA THR A 108 12.45 6.66 0.64
C THR A 108 12.83 7.97 1.32
N GLY A 109 14.03 8.08 1.89
CA GLY A 109 14.58 9.33 2.46
C GLY A 109 15.05 10.35 1.41
N ARG A 110 14.68 10.18 0.12
CA ARG A 110 14.91 11.16 -0.95
C ARG A 110 14.12 12.46 -0.69
N LYS A 111 14.55 13.57 -1.29
CA LYS A 111 13.86 14.87 -1.14
C LYS A 111 12.53 14.92 -1.89
N GLN A 112 12.46 14.39 -3.11
CA GLN A 112 11.25 14.36 -3.93
C GLN A 112 11.20 13.09 -4.80
N PRO A 113 10.01 12.66 -5.27
CA PRO A 113 9.86 11.44 -6.06
C PRO A 113 10.56 11.48 -7.42
N ASN A 114 10.44 12.60 -8.11
CA ASN A 114 10.86 12.89 -9.48
C ASN A 114 12.23 13.56 -9.57
N GLN A 115 13.17 13.17 -8.70
CA GLN A 115 14.52 13.71 -8.74
C GLN A 115 15.18 13.49 -10.10
N SER A 116 15.88 14.52 -10.59
CA SER A 116 16.78 14.38 -11.73
C SER A 116 17.98 13.48 -11.40
N PRO A 117 18.75 13.02 -12.39
CA PRO A 117 19.98 12.28 -12.15
C PRO A 117 20.96 13.00 -11.22
N ALA A 118 21.25 14.28 -11.42
CA ALA A 118 22.17 15.05 -10.55
C ALA A 118 21.65 15.15 -9.11
N GLU A 119 20.35 15.42 -8.92
CA GLU A 119 19.72 15.46 -7.59
C GLU A 119 19.79 14.11 -6.87
N SER A 120 19.63 13.03 -7.62
CA SER A 120 19.73 11.66 -7.10
C SER A 120 21.17 11.29 -6.73
N ILE A 121 22.12 11.64 -7.58
CA ILE A 121 23.58 11.43 -7.36
C ILE A 121 24.04 12.23 -6.13
N ALA A 122 23.65 13.48 -6.03
CA ALA A 122 24.03 14.34 -4.89
C ALA A 122 23.51 13.79 -3.54
N GLN A 123 22.42 13.03 -3.55
CA GLN A 123 21.83 12.44 -2.35
C GLN A 123 22.23 10.96 -2.15
N GLY A 124 22.79 10.29 -3.16
CA GLY A 124 23.08 8.85 -3.16
C GLY A 124 21.80 7.99 -3.06
N ARG A 125 20.63 8.55 -3.43
CA ARG A 125 19.33 7.88 -3.23
C ARG A 125 18.24 8.42 -4.15
N ALA A 126 17.32 7.52 -4.55
CA ALA A 126 16.09 7.83 -5.24
C ALA A 126 15.02 6.79 -4.93
N THR A 127 13.75 7.03 -5.27
CA THR A 127 12.71 5.99 -5.31
C THR A 127 12.49 5.50 -6.73
N CYS A 128 11.54 4.59 -6.94
CA CYS A 128 11.28 3.98 -8.24
C CYS A 128 11.23 5.00 -9.39
N THR A 129 10.64 6.17 -9.18
CA THR A 129 10.54 7.21 -10.22
C THR A 129 11.90 7.81 -10.58
N GLY A 130 12.68 8.27 -9.60
CA GLY A 130 14.02 8.82 -9.85
C GLY A 130 14.98 7.78 -10.41
N LEU A 131 14.91 6.52 -9.96
CA LEU A 131 15.68 5.42 -10.53
C LEU A 131 15.28 5.14 -11.98
N SER A 132 13.98 5.23 -12.31
CA SER A 132 13.50 5.04 -13.68
C SER A 132 13.95 6.18 -14.61
N ILE A 133 13.95 7.42 -14.15
CA ILE A 133 14.51 8.56 -14.89
C ILE A 133 15.99 8.30 -15.21
N ILE A 134 16.79 7.91 -14.21
CA ILE A 134 18.22 7.60 -14.39
C ILE A 134 18.42 6.49 -15.44
N LEU A 135 17.69 5.39 -15.35
CA LEU A 135 17.86 4.28 -16.28
C LEU A 135 17.43 4.67 -17.70
N VAL A 136 16.33 5.40 -17.86
CA VAL A 136 15.85 5.89 -19.16
C VAL A 136 16.87 6.85 -19.78
N ASP A 137 17.41 7.80 -19.01
CA ASP A 137 18.41 8.75 -19.48
C ASP A 137 19.73 8.04 -19.86
N ALA A 138 20.16 7.07 -19.05
CA ALA A 138 21.32 6.23 -19.35
C ALA A 138 21.12 5.44 -20.65
N CYS A 139 19.96 4.84 -20.85
CA CYS A 139 19.58 4.13 -22.08
C CYS A 139 19.54 5.08 -23.29
N ARG A 140 18.86 6.20 -23.19
CA ARG A 140 18.77 7.22 -24.24
C ARG A 140 20.13 7.77 -24.66
N SER A 141 21.06 7.89 -23.71
CA SER A 141 22.42 8.40 -23.97
C SER A 141 23.19 7.56 -25.00
N VAL A 142 22.92 6.26 -25.04
CA VAL A 142 23.51 5.28 -26.00
C VAL A 142 22.49 4.77 -27.00
N GLY A 143 21.47 5.55 -27.29
CA GLY A 143 20.54 5.30 -28.38
C GLY A 143 19.53 4.16 -28.16
N ILE A 144 19.31 3.70 -26.93
CA ILE A 144 18.27 2.73 -26.62
C ILE A 144 16.94 3.49 -26.46
N ALA A 145 15.97 3.19 -27.33
CA ALA A 145 14.62 3.75 -27.18
C ALA A 145 14.00 3.26 -25.88
N SER A 146 13.71 4.20 -24.99
CA SER A 146 13.27 3.92 -23.62
C SER A 146 12.38 5.02 -23.06
N ARG A 147 11.49 4.64 -22.13
CA ARG A 147 10.55 5.54 -21.49
C ARG A 147 10.18 5.08 -20.11
N VAL A 148 9.68 6.00 -19.30
CA VAL A 148 9.13 5.70 -17.97
C VAL A 148 7.73 5.13 -18.14
N ALA A 149 7.48 3.98 -17.50
CA ALA A 149 6.15 3.41 -17.36
C ALA A 149 5.76 3.32 -15.89
N GLY A 150 4.45 3.28 -15.58
CA GLY A 150 4.01 3.18 -14.20
C GLY A 150 2.50 3.14 -14.04
N THR A 151 2.09 2.86 -12.81
CA THR A 151 0.70 2.91 -12.36
C THR A 151 0.57 3.85 -11.17
N PRO A 152 -0.47 4.69 -11.10
CA PRO A 152 -0.68 5.54 -9.94
C PRO A 152 -1.10 4.75 -8.69
N LEU A 153 -1.79 3.61 -8.87
CA LEU A 153 -2.25 2.78 -7.77
C LEU A 153 -2.44 1.34 -8.23
N TRP A 154 -1.83 0.39 -7.52
CA TRP A 154 -2.13 -1.02 -7.74
C TRP A 154 -3.57 -1.37 -7.36
N THR A 155 -4.18 -2.34 -8.04
CA THR A 155 -5.57 -2.79 -7.76
C THR A 155 -5.80 -3.29 -6.33
N ASN A 156 -4.74 -3.65 -5.62
CA ASN A 156 -4.78 -4.01 -4.19
C ASN A 156 -4.45 -2.84 -3.25
N ASN A 157 -4.43 -1.60 -3.74
CA ASN A 157 -4.19 -0.37 -3.00
C ASN A 157 -2.83 -0.30 -2.26
N ARG A 158 -1.81 -1.05 -2.69
CA ARG A 158 -0.45 -1.00 -2.09
C ARG A 158 0.32 0.28 -2.39
N GLY A 159 -0.13 1.10 -3.31
CA GLY A 159 0.51 2.34 -3.75
C GLY A 159 0.82 2.35 -5.25
N ASN A 160 1.62 3.31 -5.67
CA ASN A 160 2.09 3.48 -7.04
C ASN A 160 3.40 2.74 -7.29
N HIS A 161 3.74 2.56 -8.56
CA HIS A 161 5.07 2.10 -8.96
C HIS A 161 5.44 2.65 -10.34
N THR A 162 6.73 2.86 -10.57
CA THR A 162 7.32 3.25 -11.85
C THR A 162 8.51 2.36 -12.18
N TRP A 163 8.69 2.09 -13.49
CA TRP A 163 9.76 1.28 -14.05
C TRP A 163 10.12 1.78 -15.44
N SER A 164 11.05 1.10 -16.13
CA SER A 164 11.48 1.47 -17.48
C SER A 164 10.94 0.50 -18.53
N GLU A 165 10.38 1.03 -19.61
CA GLU A 165 10.12 0.29 -20.86
C GLU A 165 11.24 0.53 -21.87
N ILE A 166 11.63 -0.52 -22.59
CA ILE A 166 12.76 -0.58 -23.53
C ILE A 166 12.28 -1.18 -24.83
N TRP A 167 12.64 -0.59 -25.95
CA TRP A 167 12.34 -1.13 -27.28
C TRP A 167 13.48 -2.01 -27.82
N ASP A 168 13.15 -3.26 -28.14
CA ASP A 168 14.03 -4.19 -28.86
C ASP A 168 13.17 -5.10 -29.75
N GLY A 169 12.70 -4.55 -30.88
CA GLY A 169 11.72 -5.21 -31.75
C GLY A 169 10.28 -5.14 -31.26
N ASP A 170 10.08 -5.09 -29.94
CA ASP A 170 8.84 -4.81 -29.22
C ASP A 170 9.18 -4.10 -27.92
N TRP A 171 8.16 -3.65 -27.18
CA TRP A 171 8.33 -3.05 -25.86
C TRP A 171 8.50 -4.12 -24.78
N HIS A 172 9.63 -4.05 -24.09
CA HIS A 172 9.99 -4.86 -22.94
C HIS A 172 10.09 -3.97 -21.71
N PHE A 173 10.08 -4.54 -20.50
CA PHE A 173 10.22 -3.76 -19.26
C PHE A 173 11.28 -4.34 -18.32
N THR A 174 11.77 -3.48 -17.43
CA THR A 174 12.66 -3.84 -16.33
C THR A 174 12.48 -2.88 -15.15
N GLY A 175 12.59 -3.37 -13.93
CA GLY A 175 12.74 -2.51 -12.76
C GLY A 175 14.13 -1.84 -12.77
N SER A 176 14.18 -0.57 -12.39
CA SER A 176 15.39 0.24 -12.35
C SER A 176 16.12 0.04 -11.02
N ASP A 177 17.43 -0.26 -11.04
CA ASP A 177 18.22 -0.80 -9.91
C ASP A 177 17.77 -2.22 -9.49
N GLU A 178 17.08 -2.93 -10.39
CA GLU A 178 16.51 -4.27 -10.17
C GLU A 178 16.97 -5.26 -11.27
N TYR A 179 18.25 -5.25 -11.59
CA TYR A 179 18.79 -6.16 -12.60
C TYR A 179 18.39 -7.61 -12.33
N ASN A 180 17.90 -8.28 -13.37
CA ASN A 180 17.55 -9.71 -13.33
C ASN A 180 18.34 -10.50 -14.39
N ALA A 181 19.14 -11.45 -13.93
CA ALA A 181 19.95 -12.30 -14.82
C ALA A 181 19.11 -13.15 -15.79
N GLY A 182 17.82 -13.36 -15.50
CA GLY A 182 16.88 -14.05 -16.37
C GLY A 182 16.36 -13.21 -17.55
N GLY A 183 16.77 -11.94 -17.69
CA GLY A 183 16.40 -11.04 -18.79
C GLY A 183 15.32 -10.03 -18.45
N LEU A 184 14.82 -9.35 -19.49
CA LEU A 184 13.72 -8.39 -19.41
C LEU A 184 12.36 -9.08 -19.14
N ASN A 185 11.31 -8.28 -18.93
CA ASN A 185 9.94 -8.71 -18.61
C ASN A 185 9.86 -9.51 -17.30
N ARG A 186 10.76 -9.22 -16.38
CA ARG A 186 10.83 -9.81 -15.05
C ARG A 186 10.90 -8.72 -13.99
N GLY A 187 10.28 -8.97 -12.87
CA GLY A 187 10.26 -8.08 -11.72
C GLY A 187 9.23 -8.55 -10.70
N TRP A 188 9.36 -8.08 -9.48
CA TRP A 188 8.44 -8.40 -8.39
C TRP A 188 6.99 -7.92 -8.66
N PHE A 189 6.85 -6.89 -9.50
CA PHE A 189 5.57 -6.24 -9.80
C PHE A 189 4.77 -6.90 -10.94
N VAL A 190 5.31 -7.89 -11.63
CA VAL A 190 4.66 -8.53 -12.80
C VAL A 190 3.26 -9.06 -12.47
N GLY A 191 3.10 -9.72 -11.32
CA GLY A 191 1.80 -10.23 -10.87
C GLY A 191 0.77 -9.13 -10.59
N ALA A 192 1.21 -8.00 -10.03
CA ALA A 192 0.36 -6.83 -9.81
C ALA A 192 0.02 -6.12 -11.13
N ALA A 193 0.99 -5.98 -12.03
CA ALA A 193 0.79 -5.38 -13.36
C ALA A 193 -0.19 -6.20 -14.22
N ALA A 194 -0.17 -7.53 -14.11
CA ALA A 194 -1.11 -8.40 -14.81
C ALA A 194 -2.58 -8.25 -14.33
N LYS A 195 -2.81 -7.65 -13.17
CA LYS A 195 -4.13 -7.35 -12.61
C LYS A 195 -4.59 -5.91 -12.87
N ALA A 196 -3.79 -5.10 -13.56
CA ALA A 196 -4.13 -3.72 -13.87
C ALA A 196 -5.48 -3.63 -14.61
N ASP A 197 -6.24 -2.57 -14.36
CA ASP A 197 -7.57 -2.36 -14.93
C ASP A 197 -7.58 -1.14 -15.86
N LYS A 198 -7.66 -1.40 -17.16
CA LYS A 198 -7.69 -0.35 -18.20
C LYS A 198 -8.91 0.57 -18.11
N SER A 199 -10.00 0.09 -17.53
CA SER A 199 -11.24 0.87 -17.38
C SER A 199 -11.19 1.87 -16.22
N ASN A 200 -10.26 1.66 -15.29
CA ASN A 200 -10.03 2.56 -14.15
C ASN A 200 -8.68 3.28 -14.30
N TRP A 201 -8.71 4.61 -14.40
CA TRP A 201 -7.51 5.41 -14.61
C TRP A 201 -6.48 5.27 -13.47
N GLU A 202 -6.91 5.05 -12.24
CA GLU A 202 -6.01 4.85 -11.09
C GLU A 202 -5.31 3.49 -11.15
N HIS A 203 -5.94 2.49 -11.74
CA HIS A 203 -5.43 1.12 -11.82
C HIS A 203 -4.85 0.77 -13.19
N SER A 204 -4.80 1.73 -14.11
CA SER A 204 -4.19 1.58 -15.43
C SER A 204 -2.67 1.74 -15.38
N ILE A 205 -2.01 1.23 -16.42
CA ILE A 205 -0.57 1.41 -16.63
C ILE A 205 -0.37 2.38 -17.78
N TYR A 206 0.49 3.37 -17.54
CA TYR A 206 0.82 4.42 -18.50
C TYR A 206 2.30 4.40 -18.82
N ALA A 207 2.65 4.73 -20.06
CA ALA A 207 4.03 4.98 -20.48
C ALA A 207 4.15 6.40 -21.03
N THR A 208 5.21 7.12 -20.67
CA THR A 208 5.46 8.49 -21.12
C THR A 208 5.62 8.57 -22.63
N SER A 209 5.25 9.71 -23.21
CA SER A 209 5.41 10.05 -24.61
C SER A 209 5.81 11.51 -24.73
N TRP A 210 6.81 11.80 -25.56
CA TRP A 210 7.14 13.19 -25.91
C TRP A 210 6.13 13.79 -26.87
N LYS A 211 5.65 12.97 -27.81
CA LYS A 211 4.53 13.34 -28.68
C LYS A 211 3.30 13.59 -27.84
N LYS A 212 2.67 14.74 -28.07
CA LYS A 212 1.41 15.10 -27.38
C LYS A 212 0.32 14.07 -27.70
N THR A 213 -0.33 13.58 -26.65
CA THR A 213 -1.43 12.61 -26.71
C THR A 213 -2.65 13.18 -25.99
N GLY A 214 -3.80 12.52 -26.14
CA GLY A 214 -5.01 12.87 -25.35
C GLY A 214 -4.96 12.40 -23.88
N THR A 215 -3.90 11.70 -23.48
CA THR A 215 -3.73 11.12 -22.15
C THR A 215 -2.49 11.70 -21.48
N ARG A 216 -2.51 11.86 -20.17
CA ARG A 216 -1.40 12.33 -19.35
C ARG A 216 -0.82 11.21 -18.50
N PHE A 217 0.47 11.31 -18.15
CA PHE A 217 1.08 10.45 -17.14
C PHE A 217 0.59 10.87 -15.75
N PRO A 218 -0.02 9.97 -14.95
CA PRO A 218 -0.56 10.31 -13.65
C PRO A 218 0.54 10.37 -12.60
N MET A 219 1.06 11.56 -12.35
CA MET A 219 2.08 11.81 -11.33
C MET A 219 1.43 11.93 -9.95
N VAL A 220 1.60 10.93 -9.08
CA VAL A 220 0.95 10.90 -7.75
C VAL A 220 1.39 12.03 -6.82
N TRP A 221 2.55 12.64 -7.06
CA TRP A 221 3.04 13.82 -6.33
C TRP A 221 2.50 15.15 -6.88
N ASN A 222 1.90 15.12 -8.07
CA ASN A 222 1.28 16.27 -8.74
C ASN A 222 0.18 15.79 -9.68
N ILE A 223 -0.91 15.31 -9.10
CA ILE A 223 -1.97 14.61 -9.84
C ILE A 223 -2.71 15.48 -10.87
N ASP A 224 -2.71 16.79 -10.67
CA ASP A 224 -3.35 17.75 -11.57
C ASP A 224 -2.45 18.18 -12.74
N ALA A 225 -1.18 17.82 -12.72
CA ALA A 225 -0.23 18.14 -13.79
C ALA A 225 -0.65 17.52 -15.12
N LYS A 226 -0.57 18.31 -16.20
CA LYS A 226 -0.99 17.93 -17.56
C LYS A 226 0.15 17.97 -18.58
N GLN A 227 1.34 18.38 -18.18
CA GLN A 227 2.47 18.65 -19.08
C GLN A 227 3.18 17.41 -19.61
N VAL A 228 2.99 16.23 -18.97
CA VAL A 228 3.61 14.98 -19.40
C VAL A 228 2.56 14.13 -20.11
N SER A 229 2.73 13.98 -21.42
CA SER A 229 1.88 13.12 -22.25
C SER A 229 2.20 11.65 -22.01
N ALA A 230 1.19 10.79 -22.18
CA ALA A 230 1.33 9.35 -21.97
C ALA A 230 0.43 8.53 -22.90
N LEU A 231 0.74 7.26 -22.99
CA LEU A 231 -0.10 6.23 -23.61
C LEU A 231 -0.59 5.29 -22.52
N ASN A 232 -1.86 4.89 -22.56
CA ASN A 232 -2.35 3.79 -21.71
C ASN A 232 -1.88 2.47 -22.34
N VAL A 233 -0.97 1.80 -21.65
CA VAL A 233 -0.32 0.56 -22.12
C VAL A 233 -0.75 -0.67 -21.32
N THR A 234 -1.85 -0.58 -20.58
CA THR A 234 -2.35 -1.63 -19.69
C THR A 234 -2.46 -2.99 -20.39
N ASP A 235 -2.96 -3.03 -21.62
CA ASP A 235 -3.14 -4.29 -22.37
C ASP A 235 -1.84 -5.07 -22.59
N ARG A 236 -0.70 -4.38 -22.62
CA ARG A 236 0.64 -5.01 -22.76
C ARG A 236 0.97 -5.88 -21.54
N TYR A 237 0.51 -5.49 -20.36
CA TYR A 237 0.79 -6.17 -19.09
C TYR A 237 -0.27 -7.22 -18.73
N THR A 238 -1.53 -7.00 -19.10
CA THR A 238 -2.66 -7.88 -18.76
C THR A 238 -2.85 -9.03 -19.75
N GLY A 239 -2.11 -9.07 -20.85
CA GLY A 239 -2.17 -10.13 -21.86
C GLY A 239 -1.73 -11.50 -21.36
N LYS A 240 -2.28 -12.57 -21.95
CA LYS A 240 -2.03 -13.97 -21.57
C LYS A 240 -0.54 -14.39 -21.60
N SER A 241 0.29 -13.73 -22.39
CA SER A 241 1.73 -14.01 -22.52
C SER A 241 2.55 -13.61 -21.28
N ASN A 242 2.06 -12.71 -20.45
CA ASN A 242 2.75 -12.20 -19.25
C ASN A 242 2.29 -12.86 -17.93
N ARG A 243 1.44 -13.87 -17.97
CA ARG A 243 1.03 -14.67 -16.80
C ARG A 243 2.10 -15.66 -16.36
N GLY A 244 3.32 -15.25 -16.33
CA GLY A 244 4.38 -16.02 -15.71
C GLY A 244 4.55 -15.63 -14.25
N ASN A 245 3.64 -16.05 -13.38
CA ASN A 245 3.94 -16.52 -12.03
C ASN A 245 2.62 -16.69 -11.25
N VAL A 246 2.52 -17.79 -10.54
CA VAL A 246 1.47 -18.13 -9.59
C VAL A 246 1.24 -16.92 -8.66
N GLU A 247 -0.01 -16.48 -8.53
CA GLU A 247 -0.38 -15.37 -7.66
C GLU A 247 0.05 -15.66 -6.22
N ASP A 248 0.91 -14.82 -5.68
CA ASP A 248 1.21 -14.86 -4.26
C ASP A 248 -0.05 -14.37 -3.50
N ASP A 249 -0.57 -15.21 -2.66
CA ASP A 249 -1.82 -14.96 -1.92
C ASP A 249 -1.58 -14.28 -0.57
N VAL A 250 -0.41 -14.55 0.02
CA VAL A 250 0.00 -14.02 1.32
C VAL A 250 1.32 -13.29 1.14
N LEU A 251 1.28 -11.98 1.27
CA LEU A 251 2.45 -11.11 1.27
C LEU A 251 2.94 -10.91 2.70
N VAL A 252 4.24 -11.03 2.93
CA VAL A 252 4.84 -11.01 4.27
C VAL A 252 5.86 -9.90 4.39
N ARG A 253 5.67 -9.01 5.38
CA ARG A 253 6.67 -8.04 5.83
C ARG A 253 7.05 -8.32 7.27
N VAL A 254 8.34 -8.39 7.54
CA VAL A 254 8.86 -8.46 8.91
C VAL A 254 9.47 -7.11 9.25
N LEU A 255 9.00 -6.52 10.34
CA LEU A 255 9.43 -5.21 10.83
C LEU A 255 10.19 -5.41 12.15
N GLU A 256 11.18 -4.57 12.42
CA GLU A 256 11.98 -4.61 13.65
C GLU A 256 11.13 -4.40 14.90
N GLY A 257 10.10 -3.54 14.81
CA GLY A 257 9.12 -3.23 15.83
C GLY A 257 8.05 -2.32 15.24
N ARG A 258 7.15 -1.74 16.05
CA ARG A 258 6.10 -0.84 15.58
C ARG A 258 6.69 0.40 14.90
N GLY A 259 6.40 0.57 13.61
CA GLY A 259 6.97 1.64 12.79
C GLY A 259 8.46 1.46 12.50
N GLY A 260 9.04 0.30 12.81
CA GLY A 260 10.42 -0.04 12.58
C GLY A 260 10.77 -0.32 11.12
N LYS A 261 12.06 -0.51 10.86
CA LYS A 261 12.57 -0.85 9.53
C LYS A 261 12.17 -2.29 9.16
N ARG A 262 12.04 -2.54 7.86
CA ARG A 262 11.89 -3.90 7.34
C ARG A 262 13.15 -4.71 7.62
N LEU A 263 12.96 -5.97 8.00
CA LEU A 263 14.03 -6.92 8.25
C LEU A 263 14.07 -7.98 7.14
N GLU A 264 15.30 -8.32 6.72
CA GLU A 264 15.54 -9.53 5.95
C GLU A 264 15.68 -10.70 6.93
N VAL A 265 14.76 -11.64 6.83
CA VAL A 265 14.79 -12.89 7.57
C VAL A 265 14.42 -14.05 6.64
N GLN A 266 14.84 -15.25 6.96
CA GLN A 266 14.33 -16.44 6.30
C GLN A 266 12.89 -16.64 6.71
N ALA A 267 11.96 -16.65 5.74
CA ALA A 267 10.54 -16.91 5.95
C ALA A 267 10.14 -18.21 5.25
N GLU A 268 9.41 -19.05 5.94
CA GLU A 268 8.96 -20.36 5.45
C GLU A 268 7.46 -20.50 5.68
N LEU A 269 6.77 -20.99 4.65
CA LEU A 269 5.39 -21.43 4.76
C LEU A 269 5.37 -22.92 5.05
N LEU A 270 4.66 -23.32 6.13
CA LEU A 270 4.58 -24.72 6.54
C LEU A 270 3.12 -25.19 6.61
N ASP A 271 2.93 -26.49 6.40
CA ASP A 271 1.63 -27.15 6.65
C ASP A 271 1.41 -27.43 8.15
N SER A 272 0.26 -28.00 8.48
CA SER A 272 -0.12 -28.38 9.86
C SER A 272 0.77 -29.46 10.48
N LYS A 273 1.63 -30.11 9.70
CA LYS A 273 2.60 -31.12 10.15
C LYS A 273 4.02 -30.58 10.21
N ASN A 274 4.20 -29.25 10.16
CA ASN A 274 5.49 -28.56 10.11
C ASN A 274 6.35 -28.87 8.87
N LYS A 275 5.77 -29.42 7.80
CA LYS A 275 6.47 -29.60 6.52
C LYS A 275 6.58 -28.26 5.80
N VAL A 276 7.79 -27.90 5.39
CA VAL A 276 8.05 -26.70 4.60
C VAL A 276 7.43 -26.86 3.20
N LEU A 277 6.52 -25.97 2.86
CA LEU A 277 5.87 -25.88 1.55
C LEU A 277 6.61 -24.90 0.63
N ALA A 278 7.09 -23.78 1.19
CA ALA A 278 7.87 -22.80 0.47
C ALA A 278 8.83 -22.09 1.44
N SER A 279 9.96 -21.60 0.91
CA SER A 279 10.99 -20.94 1.70
C SER A 279 11.54 -19.77 0.89
N ARG A 280 11.52 -18.55 1.45
CA ARG A 280 11.95 -17.30 0.81
C ARG A 280 12.56 -16.36 1.87
N LYS A 281 13.38 -15.41 1.43
CA LYS A 281 13.83 -14.30 2.29
C LYS A 281 12.87 -13.13 2.19
N THR A 282 12.57 -12.50 3.32
CA THR A 282 11.85 -11.23 3.33
C THR A 282 12.76 -10.09 2.87
N LYS A 283 12.15 -8.98 2.48
CA LYS A 283 12.86 -7.82 1.92
C LYS A 283 13.18 -6.79 3.01
N ALA A 284 14.39 -6.26 2.98
CA ALA A 284 14.84 -5.18 3.86
C ALA A 284 15.72 -4.18 3.12
N GLY A 285 16.07 -3.10 3.78
CA GLY A 285 17.03 -2.13 3.28
C GLY A 285 16.57 -1.36 2.06
N ARG A 286 17.18 -1.64 0.91
CA ARG A 286 16.98 -0.92 -0.37
C ARG A 286 15.77 -1.39 -1.18
N ALA A 287 15.06 -2.43 -0.76
CA ALA A 287 13.90 -2.92 -1.50
C ALA A 287 12.81 -1.85 -1.63
N ASP A 288 12.14 -1.79 -2.76
CA ASP A 288 10.96 -0.95 -2.95
C ASP A 288 9.92 -1.27 -1.87
N LEU A 289 9.21 -0.26 -1.36
CA LEU A 289 8.22 -0.46 -0.30
C LEU A 289 7.08 -1.39 -0.73
N ASN A 290 6.81 -1.47 -2.02
CA ASN A 290 5.83 -2.36 -2.62
C ASN A 290 6.39 -3.75 -2.93
N ASP A 291 7.73 -3.94 -2.96
CA ASP A 291 8.38 -5.24 -3.13
C ASP A 291 8.27 -6.02 -1.81
N ILE A 292 7.31 -6.91 -1.74
CA ILE A 292 6.98 -7.70 -0.55
C ILE A 292 7.11 -9.18 -0.91
N THR A 293 7.73 -9.95 -0.01
CA THR A 293 7.86 -11.40 -0.19
C THR A 293 6.49 -12.05 -0.10
N GLY A 294 6.12 -12.82 -1.12
CA GLY A 294 4.82 -13.48 -1.20
C GLY A 294 4.91 -14.99 -1.14
N PHE A 295 3.81 -15.62 -0.76
CA PHE A 295 3.60 -17.06 -0.77
C PHE A 295 2.24 -17.39 -1.35
N THR A 296 2.17 -18.43 -2.17
CA THR A 296 0.91 -19.01 -2.63
C THR A 296 0.43 -20.05 -1.63
N CYS A 297 -0.82 -19.96 -1.25
CA CYS A 297 -1.42 -20.93 -0.31
C CYS A 297 -2.87 -21.27 -0.68
N ASN A 298 -3.27 -22.50 -0.41
CA ASN A 298 -4.66 -22.93 -0.59
C ASN A 298 -5.59 -22.26 0.43
N PRO A 299 -6.76 -21.77 0.01
CA PRO A 299 -7.75 -21.20 0.92
C PRO A 299 -8.20 -22.21 1.99
N ASN A 300 -8.51 -21.71 3.18
CA ASN A 300 -9.04 -22.46 4.31
C ASN A 300 -8.14 -23.58 4.88
N THR A 301 -6.91 -23.71 4.39
CA THR A 301 -5.93 -24.65 4.96
C THR A 301 -5.20 -23.97 6.12
N PRO A 302 -5.15 -24.56 7.32
CA PRO A 302 -4.30 -24.09 8.41
C PRO A 302 -2.83 -24.21 8.02
N LEU A 303 -2.10 -23.11 8.12
CA LEU A 303 -0.70 -23.01 7.75
C LEU A 303 0.07 -22.24 8.83
N TRP A 304 1.39 -22.29 8.75
CA TRP A 304 2.29 -21.54 9.60
C TRP A 304 3.25 -20.70 8.79
N LEU A 305 3.55 -19.52 9.28
CA LEU A 305 4.70 -18.75 8.82
C LEU A 305 5.78 -18.82 9.90
N ARG A 306 6.91 -19.40 9.57
CA ARG A 306 8.10 -19.48 10.42
C ARG A 306 9.14 -18.51 9.92
N PHE A 307 9.76 -17.78 10.85
CA PHE A 307 10.76 -16.77 10.58
C PHE A 307 12.04 -17.11 11.33
N THR A 308 13.17 -17.12 10.64
CA THR A 308 14.47 -17.42 11.24
C THR A 308 15.44 -16.27 11.00
N LYS A 309 16.08 -15.79 12.09
CA LYS A 309 17.13 -14.75 12.06
C LYS A 309 18.20 -15.13 13.08
N GLY A 310 19.38 -15.55 12.60
CA GLY A 310 20.40 -16.15 13.44
C GLY A 310 19.85 -17.41 14.13
N ASP A 311 20.05 -17.53 15.42
CA ASP A 311 19.59 -18.66 16.23
C ASP A 311 18.12 -18.54 16.68
N LYS A 312 17.45 -17.43 16.36
CA LYS A 312 16.08 -17.16 16.79
C LYS A 312 15.09 -17.62 15.76
N VAL A 313 14.15 -18.45 16.19
CA VAL A 313 13.03 -18.96 15.39
C VAL A 313 11.72 -18.48 15.99
N LYS A 314 10.89 -17.83 15.19
CA LYS A 314 9.57 -17.31 15.57
C LYS A 314 8.52 -17.82 14.60
N GLN A 315 7.29 -18.02 15.07
CA GLN A 315 6.24 -18.65 14.26
C GLN A 315 4.88 -18.07 14.56
N ILE A 316 4.07 -17.89 13.52
CA ILE A 316 2.66 -17.49 13.63
C ILE A 316 1.77 -18.46 12.84
N PRO A 317 0.57 -18.78 13.33
CA PRO A 317 -0.40 -19.53 12.57
C PRO A 317 -1.13 -18.61 11.61
N ILE A 318 -1.40 -19.08 10.40
CA ILE A 318 -2.22 -18.37 9.43
C ILE A 318 -3.29 -19.26 8.82
N ARG A 319 -4.43 -18.67 8.47
CA ARG A 319 -5.49 -19.30 7.69
C ARG A 319 -6.03 -18.26 6.73
N ARG A 320 -5.91 -18.50 5.45
CA ARG A 320 -6.48 -17.61 4.43
C ARG A 320 -7.94 -18.00 4.17
N SER A 321 -8.86 -17.04 4.27
CA SER A 321 -10.22 -17.19 3.76
C SER A 321 -10.23 -17.04 2.22
N LYS A 322 -11.31 -17.50 1.56
CA LYS A 322 -11.51 -17.23 0.12
C LYS A 322 -11.57 -15.72 -0.12
N GLY A 323 -10.76 -15.21 -1.05
CA GLY A 323 -10.71 -13.78 -1.43
C GLY A 323 -9.27 -13.32 -1.60
N GLY A 324 -9.00 -12.34 -2.39
CA GLY A 324 -7.77 -11.69 -2.78
C GLY A 324 -6.47 -11.88 -1.97
N GLU A 325 -5.46 -11.18 -2.38
CA GLU A 325 -4.15 -11.08 -1.74
C GLU A 325 -4.24 -10.45 -0.34
N VAL A 326 -3.50 -10.95 0.62
CA VAL A 326 -3.45 -10.48 2.00
C VAL A 326 -2.02 -10.13 2.40
N THR A 327 -1.80 -8.97 3.02
CA THR A 327 -0.51 -8.60 3.62
C THR A 327 -0.46 -8.94 5.10
N VAL A 328 0.58 -9.66 5.50
CA VAL A 328 0.88 -10.07 6.87
C VAL A 328 2.07 -9.26 7.37
N ASP A 329 1.82 -8.27 8.22
CA ASP A 329 2.85 -7.46 8.88
C ASP A 329 3.21 -8.08 10.23
N VAL A 330 4.46 -8.48 10.38
CA VAL A 330 4.99 -9.13 11.58
C VAL A 330 5.95 -8.19 12.28
N GLN A 331 5.72 -7.97 13.58
CA GLN A 331 6.62 -7.19 14.43
C GLN A 331 7.61 -8.15 15.10
N TRP A 332 8.86 -8.16 14.67
CA TRP A 332 9.86 -9.13 15.13
C TRP A 332 10.00 -9.16 16.65
N ASP A 333 10.07 -8.00 17.29
CA ASP A 333 10.29 -7.91 18.74
C ASP A 333 9.08 -8.30 19.58
N GLU A 334 7.88 -8.29 18.99
CA GLU A 334 6.62 -8.66 19.67
C GLU A 334 6.32 -10.16 19.59
N LEU A 335 7.04 -10.92 18.74
CA LEU A 335 6.82 -12.36 18.61
C LEU A 335 7.62 -13.14 19.67
N PRO A 336 6.99 -14.09 20.36
CA PRO A 336 7.71 -15.07 21.19
C PRO A 336 8.55 -16.00 20.33
N GLU A 337 9.62 -16.53 20.89
CA GLU A 337 10.41 -17.59 20.25
C GLU A 337 9.63 -18.90 20.24
N GLN A 338 9.88 -19.76 19.25
CA GLN A 338 9.18 -21.03 19.12
C GLN A 338 9.32 -21.91 20.39
N VAL A 339 10.51 -21.94 20.99
CA VAL A 339 10.74 -22.64 22.25
C VAL A 339 9.92 -22.12 23.44
N GLU A 340 9.50 -20.85 23.41
CA GLU A 340 8.64 -20.26 24.45
C GLU A 340 7.18 -20.68 24.22
N ILE A 341 6.75 -20.78 22.96
CA ILE A 341 5.39 -21.24 22.59
C ILE A 341 5.15 -22.68 23.07
N GLU A 342 6.15 -23.54 22.96
CA GLU A 342 6.07 -24.93 23.41
C GLU A 342 5.95 -25.06 24.94
N LYS A 343 6.38 -24.03 25.69
CA LYS A 343 6.42 -24.02 27.15
C LYS A 343 5.34 -23.16 27.81
N SER A 344 4.69 -22.26 27.07
CA SER A 344 3.79 -21.26 27.63
C SER A 344 2.57 -21.02 26.73
N GLN A 345 1.38 -21.28 27.24
CA GLN A 345 0.14 -20.95 26.56
C GLN A 345 -0.04 -19.43 26.36
N LEU A 346 0.49 -18.60 27.23
CA LEU A 346 0.49 -17.15 27.05
C LEU A 346 1.32 -16.76 25.82
N ALA A 347 2.48 -17.38 25.60
CA ALA A 347 3.27 -17.18 24.40
C ALA A 347 2.53 -17.65 23.14
N ALA A 348 1.79 -18.77 23.23
CA ALA A 348 0.92 -19.26 22.15
C ALA A 348 -0.18 -18.26 21.81
N VAL A 349 -0.88 -17.69 22.79
CA VAL A 349 -1.89 -16.63 22.59
C VAL A 349 -1.24 -15.40 21.93
N THR A 350 -0.05 -14.99 22.39
CA THR A 350 0.66 -13.85 21.82
C THR A 350 1.02 -14.07 20.34
N ALA A 351 1.55 -15.24 19.99
CA ALA A 351 1.86 -15.61 18.62
C ALA A 351 0.61 -15.67 17.72
N TRP A 352 -0.50 -16.19 18.25
CA TRP A 352 -1.78 -16.21 17.54
C TRP A 352 -2.32 -14.79 17.29
N LEU A 353 -2.24 -13.90 18.28
CA LEU A 353 -2.64 -12.50 18.16
C LEU A 353 -1.75 -11.70 17.20
N ALA A 354 -0.50 -12.09 17.02
CA ALA A 354 0.40 -11.47 16.06
C ALA A 354 0.01 -11.71 14.59
N ALA A 355 -0.76 -12.76 14.32
CA ALA A 355 -1.35 -12.96 13.00
C ALA A 355 -2.45 -11.91 12.77
N PRO A 356 -2.42 -11.16 11.62
CA PRO A 356 -3.48 -10.23 11.28
C PRO A 356 -4.86 -10.90 11.28
N SER A 357 -5.88 -10.18 11.75
CA SER A 357 -7.23 -10.74 11.98
C SER A 357 -7.88 -11.38 10.75
N ASN A 358 -7.51 -10.92 9.54
CA ASN A 358 -8.03 -11.44 8.26
C ASN A 358 -7.38 -12.76 7.81
N VAL A 359 -6.28 -13.17 8.43
CA VAL A 359 -5.60 -14.46 8.16
C VAL A 359 -5.44 -15.31 9.42
N ARG A 360 -5.87 -14.80 10.56
CA ARG A 360 -5.80 -15.51 11.85
C ARG A 360 -6.77 -16.68 11.86
N PRO A 361 -6.37 -17.89 12.29
CA PRO A 361 -7.30 -18.97 12.55
C PRO A 361 -8.35 -18.59 13.60
N ASP A 362 -9.57 -19.14 13.49
CA ASP A 362 -10.66 -18.84 14.44
C ASP A 362 -10.36 -19.34 15.86
N THR A 363 -9.50 -20.35 15.97
CA THR A 363 -9.09 -20.96 17.25
C THR A 363 -7.58 -21.12 17.33
N LEU A 364 -7.05 -21.15 18.54
CA LEU A 364 -5.68 -21.57 18.77
C LEU A 364 -5.44 -22.98 18.22
N PRO A 365 -4.29 -23.25 17.60
CA PRO A 365 -3.93 -24.61 17.18
C PRO A 365 -3.96 -25.59 18.36
N GLY A 366 -4.47 -26.82 18.15
CA GLY A 366 -4.69 -27.79 19.21
C GLY A 366 -3.44 -28.16 20.00
N ASP A 367 -2.26 -28.13 19.36
CA ASP A 367 -0.98 -28.38 20.03
C ASP A 367 -0.58 -27.27 21.01
N TRP A 368 -1.14 -26.07 20.87
CA TRP A 368 -0.86 -24.89 21.69
C TRP A 368 -1.82 -24.77 22.90
N THR A 369 -2.82 -25.61 22.98
CA THR A 369 -3.81 -25.61 24.07
C THR A 369 -3.53 -26.62 25.15
N LYS A 370 -2.40 -27.33 25.07
CA LYS A 370 -2.01 -28.34 26.06
C LYS A 370 -1.37 -27.67 27.27
N GLY A 371 -1.88 -28.02 28.47
CA GLY A 371 -1.37 -27.52 29.75
C GLY A 371 -2.30 -26.53 30.43
N ASP A 372 -1.96 -26.10 31.63
CA ASP A 372 -2.73 -25.17 32.45
C ASP A 372 -2.16 -23.77 32.38
N LEU A 373 -3.06 -22.77 32.35
CA LEU A 373 -2.69 -21.37 32.51
C LEU A 373 -2.60 -21.04 34.01
N SER A 374 -1.52 -20.44 34.44
CA SER A 374 -1.48 -19.80 35.75
C SER A 374 -2.54 -18.68 35.83
N LYS A 375 -3.00 -18.34 37.04
CA LYS A 375 -3.94 -17.22 37.23
C LYS A 375 -3.41 -15.89 36.68
N ALA A 376 -2.12 -15.65 36.80
CA ALA A 376 -1.45 -14.46 36.26
C ALA A 376 -1.44 -14.47 34.73
N ASP A 377 -1.10 -15.60 34.10
CA ASP A 377 -1.07 -15.74 32.65
C ASP A 377 -2.48 -15.66 32.05
N ALA A 378 -3.49 -16.25 32.73
CA ALA A 378 -4.88 -16.15 32.32
C ALA A 378 -5.35 -14.68 32.31
N LYS A 379 -5.02 -13.91 33.37
CA LYS A 379 -5.32 -12.48 33.42
C LYS A 379 -4.65 -11.75 32.25
N LYS A 380 -3.39 -12.03 32.00
CA LYS A 380 -2.64 -11.38 30.91
C LYS A 380 -3.17 -11.76 29.52
N ALA A 381 -3.53 -13.02 29.32
CA ALA A 381 -4.14 -13.47 28.07
C ALA A 381 -5.48 -12.77 27.80
N ILE A 382 -6.33 -12.60 28.83
CA ILE A 382 -7.59 -11.85 28.72
C ILE A 382 -7.33 -10.38 28.36
N GLU A 383 -6.35 -9.73 28.98
CA GLU A 383 -5.98 -8.34 28.65
C GLU A 383 -5.55 -8.20 27.17
N LEU A 384 -4.74 -9.13 26.66
CA LEU A 384 -4.28 -9.13 25.27
C LEU A 384 -5.44 -9.39 24.29
N LEU A 385 -6.28 -10.38 24.57
CA LEU A 385 -7.46 -10.69 23.75
C LEU A 385 -8.45 -9.53 23.73
N TRP A 386 -8.67 -8.89 24.87
CA TRP A 386 -9.53 -7.71 24.98
C TRP A 386 -8.99 -6.51 24.19
N ALA A 387 -7.70 -6.22 24.30
CA ALA A 387 -7.06 -5.15 23.56
C ALA A 387 -7.17 -5.36 22.03
N ASP A 388 -6.98 -6.60 21.55
CA ASP A 388 -7.16 -6.96 20.14
C ASP A 388 -8.63 -6.79 19.70
N HIS A 389 -9.58 -7.26 20.54
CA HIS A 389 -11.00 -7.11 20.27
C HIS A 389 -11.39 -5.62 20.13
N CYS A 390 -11.00 -4.77 21.08
CA CYS A 390 -11.27 -3.33 21.04
C CYS A 390 -10.68 -2.68 19.77
N LYS A 391 -9.45 -3.01 19.41
CA LYS A 391 -8.79 -2.48 18.20
C LYS A 391 -9.54 -2.87 16.91
N ARG A 392 -9.97 -4.12 16.80
CA ARG A 392 -10.72 -4.60 15.64
C ARG A 392 -12.09 -3.92 15.56
N LEU A 393 -12.79 -3.84 16.66
CA LEU A 393 -14.12 -3.25 16.74
C LEU A 393 -14.09 -1.75 16.42
N ALA A 394 -13.13 -1.01 16.95
CA ALA A 394 -12.94 0.40 16.62
C ALA A 394 -12.78 0.64 15.12
N LYS A 395 -12.00 -0.21 14.45
CA LYS A 395 -11.82 -0.14 12.99
C LYS A 395 -13.09 -0.49 12.22
N GLN A 396 -13.79 -1.55 12.62
CA GLN A 396 -14.99 -2.03 11.94
C GLN A 396 -16.17 -1.07 12.08
N ARG A 397 -16.27 -0.34 13.20
CA ARG A 397 -17.41 0.52 13.54
C ARG A 397 -17.10 2.01 13.52
N ALA A 398 -15.96 2.41 12.97
CA ALA A 398 -15.52 3.81 12.95
C ALA A 398 -16.57 4.76 12.36
N ALA A 399 -17.18 4.42 11.22
CA ALA A 399 -18.20 5.24 10.58
C ALA A 399 -19.49 5.37 11.41
N GLU A 400 -19.90 4.32 12.10
CA GLU A 400 -21.09 4.31 12.95
C GLU A 400 -20.87 5.16 14.22
N ILE A 401 -19.67 5.08 14.79
CA ILE A 401 -19.28 5.88 15.99
C ILE A 401 -19.20 7.36 15.63
N GLU A 402 -18.59 7.68 14.50
CA GLU A 402 -18.48 9.06 14.01
C GLU A 402 -19.86 9.67 13.69
N ALA A 403 -20.70 8.91 12.99
CA ALA A 403 -22.05 9.33 12.65
C ALA A 403 -23.03 9.37 13.85
N LYS A 404 -22.65 8.84 15.02
CA LYS A 404 -23.53 8.67 16.19
C LYS A 404 -24.84 7.98 15.81
N SER A 405 -24.74 6.91 15.04
CA SER A 405 -25.87 6.23 14.45
C SER A 405 -25.55 4.75 14.21
N ILE A 406 -26.36 3.88 14.78
CA ILE A 406 -26.25 2.42 14.66
C ILE A 406 -27.36 1.91 13.74
N GLN A 407 -26.99 1.08 12.77
CA GLN A 407 -27.92 0.41 11.88
C GLN A 407 -27.91 -1.09 12.18
N LEU A 408 -29.08 -1.67 12.48
CA LEU A 408 -29.27 -3.10 12.68
C LEU A 408 -30.49 -3.56 11.90
N GLY A 409 -30.26 -4.28 10.79
CA GLY A 409 -31.31 -4.59 9.82
C GLY A 409 -31.94 -3.32 9.24
N ASP A 410 -33.27 -3.21 9.32
CA ASP A 410 -34.04 -2.04 8.89
C ASP A 410 -34.15 -0.95 9.95
N LYS A 411 -33.67 -1.19 11.17
CA LYS A 411 -33.77 -0.27 12.31
C LYS A 411 -32.52 0.57 12.48
N LYS A 412 -32.73 1.86 12.78
CA LYS A 412 -31.68 2.85 12.96
C LYS A 412 -31.82 3.56 14.31
N LEU A 413 -30.78 3.46 15.15
CA LEU A 413 -30.67 4.17 16.42
C LEU A 413 -29.70 5.35 16.24
N ARG A 414 -30.23 6.57 16.25
CA ARG A 414 -29.43 7.81 16.33
C ARG A 414 -29.27 8.18 17.81
N TYR A 415 -28.20 8.84 18.18
CA TYR A 415 -28.01 9.27 19.55
C TYR A 415 -27.24 10.60 19.66
N LEU A 416 -27.48 11.29 20.76
CA LEU A 416 -26.71 12.46 21.19
C LEU A 416 -25.85 12.05 22.38
N GLU A 417 -24.69 12.70 22.57
CA GLU A 417 -23.81 12.43 23.71
C GLU A 417 -23.27 13.70 24.34
N LYS A 418 -22.99 13.63 25.65
CA LYS A 418 -22.20 14.58 26.42
C LYS A 418 -21.25 13.84 27.34
N VAL A 419 -20.07 14.39 27.54
CA VAL A 419 -19.06 13.84 28.47
C VAL A 419 -19.00 14.75 29.68
N PHE A 420 -19.01 14.16 30.88
CA PHE A 420 -18.94 14.86 32.16
C PHE A 420 -17.73 14.36 32.96
N GLY A 421 -17.12 15.25 33.71
CA GLY A 421 -16.05 14.97 34.65
C GLY A 421 -14.84 14.26 34.05
N ASP A 422 -13.90 13.91 34.89
CA ASP A 422 -12.72 13.12 34.55
C ASP A 422 -13.03 11.62 34.56
N ALA A 423 -12.23 10.84 33.84
CA ALA A 423 -12.36 9.39 33.87
C ALA A 423 -11.84 8.85 35.20
N PRO A 424 -12.69 8.16 36.01
CA PRO A 424 -12.21 7.52 37.22
C PRO A 424 -11.30 6.34 36.94
N GLU A 425 -10.54 5.91 37.93
CA GLU A 425 -9.80 4.66 37.88
C GLU A 425 -10.76 3.49 37.57
N GLY A 426 -10.42 2.67 36.60
CA GLY A 426 -11.27 1.57 36.16
C GLY A 426 -12.31 1.91 35.06
N GLY A 427 -12.32 3.16 34.56
CA GLY A 427 -13.13 3.56 33.39
C GLY A 427 -14.37 4.36 33.75
N ARG A 428 -14.94 5.01 32.72
CA ARG A 428 -16.10 5.91 32.82
C ARG A 428 -17.41 5.16 33.02
N SER A 429 -18.39 5.80 33.62
CA SER A 429 -19.79 5.37 33.58
C SER A 429 -20.42 5.68 32.21
N LEU A 430 -21.38 4.86 31.81
CA LEU A 430 -22.25 5.10 30.65
C LEU A 430 -23.69 5.30 31.15
N TRP A 431 -24.28 6.43 30.83
CA TRP A 431 -25.63 6.80 31.21
C TRP A 431 -26.50 6.85 29.96
N ILE A 432 -27.31 5.84 29.72
CA ILE A 432 -28.21 5.76 28.56
C ILE A 432 -29.58 6.25 29.02
N SER A 433 -30.02 7.36 28.44
CA SER A 433 -31.25 8.05 28.88
C SER A 433 -32.30 8.07 27.77
N MET A 434 -33.33 7.29 27.95
CA MET A 434 -34.43 7.08 27.00
C MET A 434 -35.45 8.21 27.07
N HIS A 435 -35.79 8.79 25.91
CA HIS A 435 -36.78 9.86 25.84
C HIS A 435 -38.22 9.33 25.98
N GLY A 436 -39.10 10.16 26.47
CA GLY A 436 -40.56 9.90 26.49
C GLY A 436 -41.22 10.12 25.12
N GLY A 437 -42.53 10.03 25.08
CA GLY A 437 -43.36 10.16 23.88
C GLY A 437 -43.99 8.82 23.50
N GLY A 438 -43.93 8.46 22.22
CA GLY A 438 -44.55 7.23 21.70
C GLY A 438 -45.98 7.45 21.23
N GLY A 439 -46.37 6.79 20.13
CA GLY A 439 -47.67 6.99 19.54
C GLY A 439 -47.99 8.43 19.09
N ALA A 440 -46.95 9.27 18.97
CA ALA A 440 -47.03 10.67 18.61
C ALA A 440 -46.36 10.92 17.25
N PRO A 441 -46.63 12.07 16.61
CA PRO A 441 -45.93 12.44 15.38
C PRO A 441 -44.40 12.50 15.57
N THR A 442 -43.66 12.18 14.51
CA THR A 442 -42.17 12.14 14.51
C THR A 442 -41.55 13.42 15.07
N GLN A 443 -42.08 14.60 14.76
CA GLN A 443 -41.60 15.88 15.25
C GLN A 443 -41.71 16.00 16.78
N VAL A 444 -42.72 15.42 17.39
CA VAL A 444 -42.90 15.41 18.86
C VAL A 444 -41.86 14.51 19.50
N ASN A 445 -41.70 13.29 18.97
CA ASN A 445 -40.70 12.35 19.46
C ASN A 445 -39.26 12.87 19.25
N ASP A 446 -38.97 13.53 18.13
CA ASP A 446 -37.67 14.20 17.89
C ASP A 446 -37.42 15.36 18.88
N SER A 447 -38.46 16.10 19.26
CA SER A 447 -38.36 17.14 20.26
C SER A 447 -38.10 16.57 21.65
N GLN A 448 -38.78 15.50 22.05
CA GLN A 448 -38.52 14.77 23.29
C GLN A 448 -37.09 14.24 23.34
N TRP A 449 -36.61 13.61 22.28
CA TRP A 449 -35.23 13.15 22.15
C TRP A 449 -34.21 14.29 22.31
N LYS A 450 -34.39 15.42 21.60
CA LYS A 450 -33.49 16.58 21.70
C LYS A 450 -33.51 17.24 23.07
N ASN A 451 -34.59 17.10 23.83
CA ASN A 451 -34.68 17.56 25.20
C ASN A 451 -34.01 16.59 26.18
N GLN A 452 -34.06 15.28 25.95
CA GLN A 452 -33.53 14.25 26.82
C GLN A 452 -32.06 14.46 27.17
N ILE A 453 -31.22 14.87 26.20
CA ILE A 453 -29.79 15.14 26.42
C ILE A 453 -29.51 16.32 27.38
N LYS A 454 -30.52 17.08 27.76
CA LYS A 454 -30.41 18.27 28.65
C LYS A 454 -30.88 18.00 30.07
N LEU A 455 -31.56 16.87 30.31
CA LEU A 455 -32.27 16.63 31.57
C LEU A 455 -31.33 16.30 32.73
N TYR A 456 -30.23 15.61 32.46
CA TYR A 456 -29.35 15.12 33.52
C TYR A 456 -27.92 15.57 33.31
N GLN A 457 -27.22 15.79 34.43
CA GLN A 457 -25.80 16.19 34.46
C GLN A 457 -25.10 15.35 35.54
N PRO A 458 -24.72 14.11 35.18
CA PRO A 458 -23.98 13.26 36.11
C PRO A 458 -22.62 13.89 36.46
N ALA A 459 -22.09 13.58 37.62
CA ALA A 459 -20.81 14.09 38.07
C ALA A 459 -19.64 13.61 37.19
N GLU A 460 -19.75 12.41 36.62
CA GLU A 460 -18.79 11.85 35.68
C GLU A 460 -19.48 10.90 34.70
N GLY A 461 -18.79 10.57 33.58
CA GLY A 461 -19.22 9.57 32.62
C GLY A 461 -19.61 10.12 31.26
N ILE A 462 -20.12 9.24 30.42
CA ILE A 462 -20.67 9.58 29.12
C ILE A 462 -22.19 9.46 29.19
N TYR A 463 -22.88 10.55 28.97
CA TYR A 463 -24.33 10.63 28.97
C TYR A 463 -24.83 10.57 27.52
N VAL A 464 -25.64 9.59 27.23
CA VAL A 464 -26.13 9.28 25.86
C VAL A 464 -27.66 9.32 25.85
N ALA A 465 -28.24 10.09 24.95
CA ALA A 465 -29.66 10.13 24.69
C ALA A 465 -29.94 9.49 23.32
N PRO A 466 -30.37 8.23 23.25
CA PRO A 466 -30.76 7.60 22.01
C PRO A 466 -32.13 8.10 21.54
N ARG A 467 -32.35 8.10 20.21
CA ARG A 467 -33.65 8.30 19.55
C ARG A 467 -34.25 6.94 19.25
N ALA A 468 -35.41 6.64 19.82
CA ALA A 468 -36.10 5.38 19.54
C ALA A 468 -36.27 5.17 18.01
N PRO A 469 -36.02 3.97 17.50
CA PRO A 469 -36.07 3.70 16.06
C PRO A 469 -37.44 3.88 15.40
N THR A 470 -38.50 3.83 16.19
CA THR A 470 -39.89 3.95 15.76
C THR A 470 -40.62 5.05 16.52
N ASP A 471 -41.81 5.43 16.06
CA ASP A 471 -42.72 6.38 16.70
C ASP A 471 -43.96 5.70 17.31
N THR A 472 -43.89 4.42 17.58
CA THR A 472 -44.95 3.61 18.17
C THR A 472 -45.11 3.88 19.66
N TRP A 473 -46.27 3.55 20.23
CA TRP A 473 -46.55 3.75 21.66
C TRP A 473 -45.57 3.03 22.60
N ASN A 474 -45.02 1.88 22.12
CA ASN A 474 -44.13 1.01 22.86
C ASN A 474 -42.64 1.25 22.50
N LEU A 475 -42.25 2.48 22.22
CA LEU A 475 -40.92 2.95 21.75
C LEU A 475 -39.73 2.05 22.08
N TRP A 476 -39.58 1.69 23.36
CA TRP A 476 -38.42 0.98 23.91
C TRP A 476 -38.69 -0.49 24.22
N HIS A 477 -39.94 -0.94 24.13
CA HIS A 477 -40.37 -2.31 24.42
C HIS A 477 -40.51 -3.16 23.13
N GLN A 478 -39.52 -3.08 22.26
CA GLN A 478 -39.50 -3.82 20.98
C GLN A 478 -38.25 -4.67 20.91
N SER A 479 -38.34 -5.88 20.37
CA SER A 479 -37.26 -6.90 20.33
C SER A 479 -35.94 -6.43 19.69
N HIS A 480 -35.97 -5.43 18.82
CA HIS A 480 -34.77 -4.87 18.20
C HIS A 480 -33.99 -3.90 19.09
N ILE A 481 -34.57 -3.42 20.20
CA ILE A 481 -33.93 -2.46 21.10
C ILE A 481 -32.72 -3.09 21.81
N ASP A 482 -32.85 -4.29 22.30
CA ASP A 482 -31.78 -4.99 23.01
C ASP A 482 -30.51 -5.07 22.14
N GLY A 483 -30.63 -5.55 20.91
CA GLY A 483 -29.49 -5.66 19.99
C GLY A 483 -28.87 -4.30 19.61
N LEU A 484 -29.67 -3.22 19.54
CA LEU A 484 -29.16 -1.88 19.30
C LEU A 484 -28.42 -1.32 20.54
N PHE A 485 -28.91 -1.61 21.74
CA PHE A 485 -28.28 -1.20 22.99
C PHE A 485 -27.01 -1.99 23.27
N ASP A 486 -27.02 -3.29 23.06
CA ASP A 486 -25.82 -4.13 23.14
C ASP A 486 -24.70 -3.56 22.26
N ARG A 487 -25.04 -3.24 21.02
CA ARG A 487 -24.06 -2.65 20.07
C ARG A 487 -23.61 -1.25 20.49
N LEU A 488 -24.50 -0.42 21.03
CA LEU A 488 -24.18 0.89 21.58
C LEU A 488 -23.22 0.79 22.77
N ILE A 489 -23.53 -0.07 23.73
CA ILE A 489 -22.73 -0.31 24.93
C ILE A 489 -21.34 -0.84 24.54
N GLU A 490 -21.30 -1.85 23.69
CA GLU A 490 -20.04 -2.44 23.19
C GLU A 490 -19.15 -1.39 22.52
N ASN A 491 -19.73 -0.49 21.69
CA ASN A 491 -18.98 0.61 21.08
C ASN A 491 -18.33 1.51 22.13
N TYR A 492 -19.06 1.92 23.16
CA TYR A 492 -18.53 2.78 24.20
C TYR A 492 -17.50 2.09 25.08
N VAL A 493 -17.74 0.85 25.46
CA VAL A 493 -16.79 0.05 26.25
C VAL A 493 -15.49 -0.16 25.48
N ALA A 494 -15.58 -0.57 24.22
CA ALA A 494 -14.40 -0.89 23.42
C ALA A 494 -13.60 0.35 22.96
N THR A 495 -14.25 1.52 22.77
CA THR A 495 -13.60 2.67 22.10
C THR A 495 -13.48 3.94 22.95
N ARG A 496 -14.23 4.04 24.05
CA ARG A 496 -14.31 5.25 24.86
C ARG A 496 -13.94 5.04 26.35
N GLY A 497 -13.44 3.85 26.68
CA GLY A 497 -12.99 3.52 28.05
C GLY A 497 -14.13 3.47 29.07
N VAL A 498 -15.32 3.08 28.66
CA VAL A 498 -16.43 2.82 29.55
C VAL A 498 -16.20 1.51 30.32
N ASN A 499 -16.47 1.51 31.62
CA ASN A 499 -16.47 0.30 32.43
C ASN A 499 -17.76 -0.49 32.19
N PRO A 500 -17.69 -1.75 31.71
CA PRO A 500 -18.90 -2.55 31.43
C PRO A 500 -19.79 -2.80 32.67
N ASN A 501 -19.23 -2.68 33.87
CA ASN A 501 -19.99 -2.80 35.15
C ASN A 501 -20.60 -1.47 35.61
N ARG A 502 -20.47 -0.40 34.84
CA ARG A 502 -20.97 0.95 35.17
C ARG A 502 -21.81 1.50 34.04
N VAL A 503 -22.75 0.69 33.55
CA VAL A 503 -23.74 1.05 32.55
C VAL A 503 -25.09 1.22 33.21
N TYR A 504 -25.68 2.39 33.08
CA TYR A 504 -26.93 2.76 33.71
C TYR A 504 -27.97 3.11 32.64
N LEU A 505 -29.15 2.53 32.78
CA LEU A 505 -30.32 2.89 31.99
C LEU A 505 -31.20 3.80 32.81
N MET A 506 -31.70 4.84 32.20
CA MET A 506 -32.64 5.78 32.78
C MET A 506 -33.62 6.26 31.72
N GLY A 507 -34.75 6.74 32.12
CA GLY A 507 -35.77 7.20 31.20
C GLY A 507 -36.71 8.20 31.78
N TYR A 508 -37.51 8.79 30.92
CA TYR A 508 -38.54 9.75 31.27
C TYR A 508 -39.87 9.37 30.59
N SER A 509 -40.97 9.31 31.33
CA SER A 509 -42.29 8.90 30.81
C SER A 509 -42.20 7.52 30.14
N ALA A 510 -42.68 7.36 28.92
CA ALA A 510 -42.57 6.11 28.15
C ALA A 510 -41.14 5.57 27.96
N GLY A 511 -40.11 6.34 28.32
CA GLY A 511 -38.74 5.88 28.38
C GLY A 511 -38.36 5.31 29.78
N GLY A 512 -39.19 5.50 30.76
CA GLY A 512 -39.00 5.03 32.14
C GLY A 512 -39.87 3.85 32.52
N ASP A 513 -40.81 3.49 31.64
CA ASP A 513 -41.68 2.33 31.82
C ASP A 513 -40.88 1.05 31.43
#